data_a5a5b2337eceee74b73d291edb80ff0b
#
_entry.id   a5a5b2337eceee74b73d291edb80ff0b
#
_cell.length_a   1.000
_cell.length_b   1.000
_cell.length_c   1.000
_cell.angle_alpha   90.00
_cell.angle_beta   90.00
_cell.angle_gamma   90.00
#
_symmetry.space_group_name_H-M   'P 1'
#
loop_
_entity.id
_entity.type
_entity.pdbx_description
1 polymer ?
#
loop_
_entity_poly.entity_id
_entity_poly.type
_entity_poly.pdbx_seq_one_letter_code
_entity_poly.pdbx_strand_id
1 'polypeptide(L)'
;MFWHSPKLEKCFTRPWRMLAASVVFRIPLMRELSLLFGAVDASRATCERLLRAGVNVVVWPGGLDEASSADAPDEVRLRTRTGFIRLAVQHGTPVLPMFVFGELDAVRTVSPLPSALAHFCQKKLRISTAFAIGRFLVMPFRVPFNLCVGKPVPVKQCSEPAAVDLEVARVHAEYKAELQALFESNKKQFGYADRKLVFVCEQAGTGERTKKAKAA
;
A
#
# COMPACT_ATOMS: atom_id res chain seq x y z
N MET A 1 -0.64 11.43 17.01
CA MET A 1 -1.14 10.55 15.96
C MET A 1 -0.98 11.25 14.62
N PHE A 2 -0.29 10.60 13.69
CA PHE A 2 0.16 11.23 12.43
C PHE A 2 -1.01 11.61 11.51
N TRP A 3 -2.00 10.73 11.36
CA TRP A 3 -3.12 10.88 10.44
C TRP A 3 -4.19 11.89 10.87
N HIS A 4 -4.15 12.37 12.09
CA HIS A 4 -5.01 13.44 12.61
C HIS A 4 -4.24 14.76 12.79
N SER A 5 -3.16 14.95 12.01
CA SER A 5 -2.44 16.22 12.01
C SER A 5 -3.29 17.31 11.37
N PRO A 6 -3.45 18.50 12.01
CA PRO A 6 -4.17 19.63 11.43
C PRO A 6 -3.60 20.09 10.08
N LYS A 7 -2.31 19.80 9.82
CA LYS A 7 -1.67 20.08 8.53
C LYS A 7 -2.17 19.14 7.44
N LEU A 8 -2.41 17.87 7.76
CA LEU A 8 -2.93 16.90 6.81
C LEU A 8 -4.41 17.17 6.49
N GLU A 9 -5.20 17.53 7.49
CA GLU A 9 -6.61 17.89 7.31
C GLU A 9 -6.79 19.10 6.38
N LYS A 10 -5.87 20.04 6.40
CA LYS A 10 -5.87 21.19 5.47
C LYS A 10 -5.56 20.78 4.02
N CYS A 11 -4.86 19.68 3.79
CA CYS A 11 -4.57 19.16 2.46
C CYS A 11 -5.77 18.45 1.83
N PHE A 12 -6.72 18.00 2.63
CA PHE A 12 -7.90 17.26 2.16
C PHE A 12 -9.17 18.05 2.46
N THR A 13 -9.81 18.52 1.42
CA THR A 13 -11.10 19.22 1.52
C THR A 13 -12.28 18.30 1.81
N ARG A 14 -12.08 16.98 1.69
CA ARG A 14 -13.10 15.95 1.89
C ARG A 14 -12.66 14.97 2.98
N PRO A 15 -13.62 14.34 3.68
CA PRO A 15 -13.30 13.30 4.65
C PRO A 15 -12.51 12.17 3.98
N TRP A 16 -11.69 11.49 4.75
CA TRP A 16 -10.87 10.38 4.26
C TRP A 16 -10.96 9.17 5.17
N ARG A 17 -10.73 8.00 4.61
CA ARG A 17 -10.68 6.72 5.32
C ARG A 17 -9.46 5.93 4.89
N MET A 18 -8.84 5.27 5.86
CA MET A 18 -7.71 4.38 5.66
C MET A 18 -8.22 2.96 5.39
N LEU A 19 -7.68 2.29 4.38
CA LEU A 19 -8.00 0.91 4.09
C LEU A 19 -7.08 -0.03 4.88
N ALA A 20 -7.66 -1.03 5.52
CA ALA A 20 -6.93 -2.11 6.16
C ALA A 20 -7.41 -3.46 5.63
N ALA A 21 -6.50 -4.44 5.62
CA ALA A 21 -6.82 -5.78 5.12
C ALA A 21 -7.96 -6.43 5.92
N SER A 22 -8.88 -7.09 5.25
CA SER A 22 -10.06 -7.73 5.86
C SER A 22 -9.71 -8.68 7.01
N VAL A 23 -8.54 -9.30 6.97
CA VAL A 23 -8.06 -10.18 8.04
C VAL A 23 -7.89 -9.47 9.38
N VAL A 24 -7.51 -8.19 9.36
CA VAL A 24 -7.31 -7.37 10.56
C VAL A 24 -8.61 -7.23 11.36
N PHE A 25 -9.74 -7.14 10.64
CA PHE A 25 -11.07 -7.03 11.27
C PHE A 25 -11.61 -8.36 11.82
N ARG A 26 -10.93 -9.48 11.56
CA ARG A 26 -11.28 -10.80 12.13
C ARG A 26 -10.54 -11.11 13.41
N ILE A 27 -9.47 -10.36 13.71
CA ILE A 27 -8.64 -10.55 14.91
C ILE A 27 -9.18 -9.61 16.00
N PRO A 28 -9.64 -10.14 17.15
CA PRO A 28 -10.01 -9.34 18.31
C PRO A 28 -8.84 -8.41 18.70
N LEU A 29 -9.11 -7.28 19.31
CA LEU A 29 -8.17 -6.21 19.64
C LEU A 29 -7.64 -5.46 18.40
N MET A 30 -7.15 -6.15 17.35
CA MET A 30 -6.72 -5.51 16.10
C MET A 30 -7.88 -4.81 15.39
N ARG A 31 -9.05 -5.44 15.39
CA ARG A 31 -10.29 -4.83 14.90
C ARG A 31 -10.61 -3.54 15.64
N GLU A 32 -10.62 -3.58 16.97
CA GLU A 32 -10.99 -2.42 17.80
C GLU A 32 -9.99 -1.26 17.61
N LEU A 33 -8.70 -1.57 17.58
CA LEU A 33 -7.66 -0.58 17.29
C LEU A 33 -7.82 0.03 15.90
N SER A 34 -8.08 -0.80 14.88
CA SER A 34 -8.27 -0.32 13.51
C SER A 34 -9.48 0.58 13.39
N LEU A 35 -10.59 0.22 14.02
CA LEU A 35 -11.81 1.04 14.06
C LEU A 35 -11.56 2.36 14.81
N LEU A 36 -10.82 2.33 15.91
CA LEU A 36 -10.44 3.53 16.69
C LEU A 36 -9.62 4.51 15.82
N PHE A 37 -8.78 4.00 14.92
CA PHE A 37 -8.02 4.80 13.96
C PHE A 37 -8.80 5.18 12.70
N GLY A 38 -10.08 4.83 12.63
CA GLY A 38 -10.94 5.14 11.48
C GLY A 38 -10.64 4.31 10.23
N ALA A 39 -9.94 3.17 10.41
CA ALA A 39 -9.70 2.25 9.30
C ALA A 39 -11.00 1.52 8.90
N VAL A 40 -11.10 1.21 7.62
CA VAL A 40 -12.21 0.45 7.04
C VAL A 40 -11.68 -0.72 6.22
N ASP A 41 -12.53 -1.71 6.01
CA ASP A 41 -12.19 -2.89 5.23
C ASP A 41 -11.81 -2.54 3.78
N ALA A 42 -10.69 -3.08 3.31
CA ALA A 42 -10.15 -2.88 1.96
C ALA A 42 -10.88 -3.68 0.87
N SER A 43 -12.10 -4.17 1.14
CA SER A 43 -12.90 -4.83 0.11
C SER A 43 -13.31 -3.86 -0.99
N ARG A 44 -13.42 -4.38 -2.22
CA ARG A 44 -13.81 -3.57 -3.38
C ARG A 44 -15.15 -2.86 -3.16
N ALA A 45 -16.13 -3.55 -2.60
CA ALA A 45 -17.45 -2.98 -2.31
C ALA A 45 -17.40 -1.78 -1.36
N THR A 46 -16.55 -1.86 -0.32
CA THR A 46 -16.34 -0.74 0.61
C THR A 46 -15.68 0.45 -0.08
N CYS A 47 -14.64 0.19 -0.89
CA CYS A 47 -13.96 1.25 -1.64
C CYS A 47 -14.91 1.97 -2.61
N GLU A 48 -15.69 1.23 -3.40
CA GLU A 48 -16.68 1.79 -4.33
C GLU A 48 -17.73 2.64 -3.61
N ARG A 49 -18.24 2.16 -2.47
CA ARG A 49 -19.21 2.91 -1.66
C ARG A 49 -18.62 4.23 -1.16
N LEU A 50 -17.36 4.23 -0.68
CA LEU A 50 -16.69 5.43 -0.18
C LEU A 50 -16.44 6.44 -1.30
N LEU A 51 -15.95 5.98 -2.46
CA LEU A 51 -15.70 6.85 -3.61
C LEU A 51 -17.01 7.49 -4.13
N ARG A 52 -18.10 6.73 -4.22
CA ARG A 52 -19.43 7.27 -4.56
C ARG A 52 -19.94 8.29 -3.55
N ALA A 53 -19.59 8.12 -2.28
CA ALA A 53 -19.93 9.07 -1.21
C ALA A 53 -19.00 10.31 -1.18
N GLY A 54 -18.04 10.41 -2.11
CA GLY A 54 -17.09 11.52 -2.15
C GLY A 54 -16.04 11.49 -1.04
N VAL A 55 -15.80 10.33 -0.43
CA VAL A 55 -14.81 10.14 0.62
C VAL A 55 -13.46 9.76 0.01
N ASN A 56 -12.39 10.45 0.42
CA ASN A 56 -11.04 10.10 0.02
C ASN A 56 -10.61 8.77 0.66
N VAL A 57 -9.89 7.96 -0.09
CA VAL A 57 -9.45 6.63 0.33
C VAL A 57 -7.93 6.57 0.33
N VAL A 58 -7.34 6.22 1.47
CA VAL A 58 -5.89 6.03 1.62
C VAL A 58 -5.58 4.54 1.52
N VAL A 59 -4.65 4.19 0.61
CA VAL A 59 -4.28 2.82 0.28
C VAL A 59 -2.78 2.62 0.44
N TRP A 60 -2.36 1.50 1.01
CA TRP A 60 -0.98 0.99 0.95
C TRP A 60 -0.91 -0.11 -0.11
N PRO A 61 -0.43 0.21 -1.31
CA PRO A 61 -0.51 -0.73 -2.45
C PRO A 61 0.40 -1.95 -2.32
N GLY A 62 1.48 -1.87 -1.55
CA GLY A 62 2.46 -2.94 -1.38
C GLY A 62 2.04 -4.06 -0.43
N GLY A 63 1.30 -3.73 0.61
CA GLY A 63 0.86 -4.69 1.60
C GLY A 63 1.99 -5.36 2.38
N LEU A 64 1.76 -6.60 2.83
CA LEU A 64 2.71 -7.37 3.65
C LEU A 64 4.05 -7.70 2.97
N ASP A 65 4.10 -7.66 1.65
CA ASP A 65 5.30 -7.99 0.89
C ASP A 65 6.39 -6.90 1.02
N GLU A 66 6.01 -5.66 1.29
CA GLU A 66 6.95 -4.55 1.54
C GLU A 66 7.67 -4.68 2.88
N ALA A 67 6.99 -5.21 3.89
CA ALA A 67 7.56 -5.46 5.21
C ALA A 67 8.67 -6.52 5.20
N SER A 68 8.77 -7.33 4.14
CA SER A 68 9.76 -8.41 4.01
C SER A 68 11.07 -7.99 3.35
N SER A 69 11.24 -6.71 3.01
CA SER A 69 12.42 -6.20 2.28
C SER A 69 13.66 -5.98 3.17
N ALA A 70 13.78 -6.71 4.28
CA ALA A 70 14.92 -6.62 5.20
C ALA A 70 16.28 -7.03 4.57
N ASP A 71 16.26 -7.65 3.39
CA ASP A 71 17.46 -8.21 2.76
C ASP A 71 18.31 -7.18 1.98
N ALA A 72 17.85 -5.95 1.82
CA ALA A 72 18.58 -4.91 1.10
C ALA A 72 18.47 -3.56 1.82
N PRO A 73 19.38 -3.22 2.74
CA PRO A 73 19.32 -2.00 3.54
C PRO A 73 19.37 -0.72 2.70
N ASP A 74 19.97 -0.78 1.51
CA ASP A 74 20.14 0.36 0.60
C ASP A 74 18.98 0.55 -0.38
N GLU A 75 17.98 -0.35 -0.38
CA GLU A 75 16.85 -0.30 -1.28
C GLU A 75 15.54 -0.16 -0.53
N VAL A 76 14.71 0.77 -0.98
CA VAL A 76 13.30 0.87 -0.61
C VAL A 76 12.49 0.17 -1.70
N ARG A 77 12.04 -1.03 -1.43
CA ARG A 77 11.29 -1.82 -2.40
C ARG A 77 9.80 -1.57 -2.26
N LEU A 78 9.18 -1.05 -3.30
CA LEU A 78 7.74 -0.85 -3.37
C LEU A 78 7.12 -1.77 -4.40
N ARG A 79 6.06 -2.45 -3.98
CA ARG A 79 5.23 -3.25 -4.86
C ARG A 79 3.93 -2.50 -5.14
N THR A 80 3.75 -2.08 -6.38
CA THR A 80 2.54 -1.37 -6.76
C THR A 80 1.58 -2.30 -7.50
N ARG A 81 0.38 -2.47 -6.94
CA ARG A 81 -0.71 -3.22 -7.55
C ARG A 81 -1.59 -2.26 -8.36
N THR A 82 -2.10 -2.71 -9.49
CA THR A 82 -2.95 -1.90 -10.37
C THR A 82 -4.43 -1.85 -9.94
N GLY A 83 -4.83 -2.66 -8.98
CA GLY A 83 -6.24 -2.78 -8.58
C GLY A 83 -6.87 -1.47 -8.08
N PHE A 84 -6.15 -0.69 -7.27
CA PHE A 84 -6.63 0.59 -6.78
C PHE A 84 -6.69 1.65 -7.89
N ILE A 85 -5.78 1.59 -8.87
CA ILE A 85 -5.77 2.48 -10.04
C ILE A 85 -6.98 2.18 -10.93
N ARG A 86 -7.27 0.88 -11.15
CA ARG A 86 -8.46 0.47 -11.91
C ARG A 86 -9.74 1.02 -11.26
N LEU A 87 -9.81 0.98 -9.95
CA LEU A 87 -10.93 1.55 -9.22
C LEU A 87 -11.00 3.07 -9.39
N ALA A 88 -9.86 3.75 -9.31
CA ALA A 88 -9.77 5.20 -9.55
C ALA A 88 -10.24 5.58 -10.96
N VAL A 89 -9.85 4.82 -11.99
CA VAL A 89 -10.28 5.01 -13.39
C VAL A 89 -11.79 4.82 -13.55
N GLN A 90 -12.36 3.79 -12.93
CA GLN A 90 -13.81 3.55 -12.99
C GLN A 90 -14.64 4.68 -12.35
N HIS A 91 -14.07 5.34 -11.34
CA HIS A 91 -14.75 6.42 -10.62
C HIS A 91 -14.28 7.84 -11.01
N GLY A 92 -13.34 7.98 -11.95
CA GLY A 92 -12.79 9.27 -12.36
C GLY A 92 -12.10 10.03 -11.21
N THR A 93 -11.53 9.30 -10.25
CA THR A 93 -10.92 9.87 -9.05
C THR A 93 -9.41 10.00 -9.23
N PRO A 94 -8.82 11.20 -9.05
CA PRO A 94 -7.38 11.38 -9.18
C PRO A 94 -6.62 10.58 -8.14
N VAL A 95 -5.41 10.13 -8.50
CA VAL A 95 -4.50 9.40 -7.62
C VAL A 95 -3.44 10.35 -7.09
N LEU A 96 -3.33 10.44 -5.76
CA LEU A 96 -2.35 11.30 -5.09
C LEU A 96 -1.20 10.44 -4.53
N PRO A 97 0.01 10.51 -5.13
CA PRO A 97 1.18 9.83 -4.61
C PRO A 97 1.61 10.42 -3.27
N MET A 98 1.86 9.54 -2.28
CA MET A 98 2.36 9.93 -0.98
C MET A 98 3.48 8.99 -0.56
N PHE A 99 4.51 9.51 0.10
CA PHE A 99 5.61 8.73 0.64
C PHE A 99 5.86 9.11 2.10
N VAL A 100 6.05 8.11 2.96
CA VAL A 100 6.36 8.29 4.38
C VAL A 100 7.81 7.90 4.63
N PHE A 101 8.65 8.88 4.98
CA PHE A 101 10.01 8.63 5.44
C PHE A 101 10.00 8.30 6.94
N GLY A 102 10.80 7.31 7.35
CA GLY A 102 10.89 6.83 8.73
C GLY A 102 10.00 5.61 9.03
N GLU A 103 9.10 5.23 8.15
CA GLU A 103 8.22 4.06 8.37
C GLU A 103 9.03 2.76 8.48
N LEU A 104 10.01 2.56 7.59
CA LEU A 104 10.89 1.39 7.60
C LEU A 104 11.81 1.31 8.83
N ASP A 105 12.11 2.45 9.42
CA ASP A 105 12.98 2.53 10.60
C ASP A 105 12.19 2.39 11.91
N ALA A 106 10.86 2.47 11.83
CA ALA A 106 9.96 2.37 13.00
C ALA A 106 9.79 0.94 13.53
N VAL A 107 10.01 -0.04 12.68
CA VAL A 107 9.89 -1.45 13.03
C VAL A 107 11.02 -2.25 12.39
N ARG A 108 11.53 -3.24 13.10
CA ARG A 108 12.47 -4.22 12.53
C ARG A 108 11.70 -5.47 12.18
N THR A 109 11.82 -5.90 10.95
CA THR A 109 11.21 -7.16 10.51
C THR A 109 12.16 -8.31 10.85
N VAL A 110 11.71 -9.23 11.66
CA VAL A 110 12.46 -10.43 12.04
C VAL A 110 11.67 -11.66 11.62
N SER A 111 12.29 -12.54 10.88
CA SER A 111 11.73 -13.86 10.58
C SER A 111 12.35 -14.89 11.54
N PRO A 112 11.54 -15.53 12.40
CA PRO A 112 12.03 -16.57 13.31
C PRO A 112 12.31 -17.89 12.58
N LEU A 113 11.89 -18.00 11.32
CA LEU A 113 12.07 -19.20 10.51
C LEU A 113 13.30 -19.06 9.58
N PRO A 114 14.03 -20.16 9.32
CA PRO A 114 15.05 -20.18 8.28
C PRO A 114 14.49 -19.64 6.95
N SER A 115 15.30 -18.91 6.21
CA SER A 115 14.89 -18.19 4.98
C SER A 115 14.15 -19.10 3.97
N ALA A 116 14.60 -20.35 3.81
CA ALA A 116 13.96 -21.32 2.91
C ALA A 116 12.54 -21.69 3.36
N LEU A 117 12.33 -21.87 4.67
CA LEU A 117 11.02 -22.23 5.23
C LEU A 117 10.09 -21.02 5.28
N ALA A 118 10.62 -19.85 5.57
CA ALA A 118 9.89 -18.58 5.51
C ALA A 118 9.37 -18.32 4.09
N HIS A 119 10.23 -18.50 3.08
CA HIS A 119 9.88 -18.38 1.67
C HIS A 119 8.82 -19.40 1.22
N PHE A 120 8.92 -20.65 1.71
CA PHE A 120 7.93 -21.68 1.44
C PHE A 120 6.55 -21.32 2.03
N CYS A 121 6.51 -20.87 3.29
CA CYS A 121 5.27 -20.45 3.95
C CYS A 121 4.64 -19.25 3.23
N GLN A 122 5.44 -18.27 2.85
CA GLN A 122 4.97 -17.09 2.13
C GLN A 122 4.42 -17.44 0.75
N LYS A 123 5.14 -18.27 -0.02
CA LYS A 123 4.75 -18.65 -1.39
C LYS A 123 3.58 -19.61 -1.46
N LYS A 124 3.55 -20.62 -0.61
CA LYS A 124 2.55 -21.70 -0.67
C LYS A 124 1.34 -21.47 0.22
N LEU A 125 1.54 -20.94 1.41
CA LEU A 125 0.48 -20.69 2.39
C LEU A 125 -0.01 -19.24 2.37
N ARG A 126 0.69 -18.33 1.68
CA ARG A 126 0.42 -16.87 1.68
C ARG A 126 0.38 -16.28 3.09
N ILE A 127 1.15 -16.85 4.00
CA ILE A 127 1.30 -16.40 5.38
C ILE A 127 2.67 -15.74 5.50
N SER A 128 2.68 -14.44 5.87
CA SER A 128 3.93 -13.80 6.24
C SER A 128 4.40 -14.35 7.58
N THR A 129 5.62 -14.89 7.60
CA THR A 129 6.29 -15.36 8.83
C THR A 129 7.16 -14.26 9.44
N ALA A 130 7.17 -13.10 8.84
CA ALA A 130 7.89 -11.94 9.31
C ALA A 130 7.09 -11.22 10.39
N PHE A 131 7.69 -11.05 11.58
CA PHE A 131 7.13 -10.30 12.68
C PHE A 131 7.78 -8.92 12.74
N ALA A 132 6.97 -7.88 12.83
CA ALA A 132 7.47 -6.54 13.09
C ALA A 132 7.78 -6.41 14.58
N ILE A 133 9.04 -6.24 14.92
CA ILE A 133 9.50 -6.02 16.28
C ILE A 133 9.86 -4.54 16.45
N GLY A 134 9.31 -3.95 17.48
CA GLY A 134 9.62 -2.59 17.87
C GLY A 134 10.20 -2.52 19.29
N ARG A 135 10.11 -1.35 19.89
CA ARG A 135 10.48 -1.15 21.29
C ARG A 135 9.58 -1.95 22.20
N PHE A 136 10.13 -2.65 23.17
CA PHE A 136 9.39 -3.57 24.07
C PHE A 136 8.58 -4.63 23.30
N LEU A 137 9.09 -5.10 22.19
CA LEU A 137 8.52 -6.14 21.31
C LEU A 137 7.28 -5.70 20.50
N VAL A 138 6.46 -4.79 21.01
CA VAL A 138 5.13 -4.46 20.43
C VAL A 138 5.03 -3.01 19.97
N MET A 139 5.78 -2.07 20.56
CA MET A 139 5.69 -0.65 20.22
C MET A 139 6.69 -0.25 19.13
N PRO A 140 6.31 0.55 18.13
CA PRO A 140 7.25 1.08 17.15
C PRO A 140 8.39 1.85 17.82
N PHE A 141 9.56 1.85 17.18
CA PHE A 141 10.66 2.71 17.61
C PHE A 141 10.28 4.18 17.45
N ARG A 142 10.85 5.03 18.32
CA ARG A 142 10.63 6.49 18.24
C ARG A 142 11.49 7.07 17.12
N VAL A 143 10.94 7.10 15.93
CA VAL A 143 11.55 7.71 14.75
C VAL A 143 10.63 8.81 14.22
N PRO A 144 11.18 9.88 13.63
CA PRO A 144 10.36 10.90 13.00
C PRO A 144 9.69 10.33 11.75
N PHE A 145 8.38 10.48 11.66
CA PHE A 145 7.60 10.17 10.46
C PHE A 145 7.40 11.45 9.65
N ASN A 146 7.87 11.46 8.42
CA ASN A 146 7.72 12.60 7.53
C ASN A 146 6.91 12.19 6.31
N LEU A 147 5.68 12.70 6.22
CA LEU A 147 4.82 12.49 5.07
C LEU A 147 5.12 13.53 4.00
N CYS A 148 5.51 13.06 2.83
CA CYS A 148 5.62 13.85 1.63
C CYS A 148 4.44 13.54 0.71
N VAL A 149 3.85 14.61 0.16
CA VAL A 149 2.71 14.54 -0.75
C VAL A 149 3.17 15.03 -2.12
N GLY A 150 2.97 14.21 -3.15
CA GLY A 150 3.32 14.52 -4.52
C GLY A 150 2.21 15.27 -5.26
N LYS A 151 2.37 15.40 -6.56
CA LYS A 151 1.35 15.99 -7.42
C LYS A 151 0.23 14.97 -7.71
N PRO A 152 -1.03 15.39 -7.71
CA PRO A 152 -2.12 14.51 -8.07
C PRO A 152 -2.02 14.10 -9.54
N VAL A 153 -2.07 12.79 -9.80
CA VAL A 153 -2.15 12.24 -11.15
C VAL A 153 -3.60 12.28 -11.61
N PRO A 154 -3.90 13.02 -12.67
CA PRO A 154 -5.27 13.12 -13.20
C PRO A 154 -5.69 11.78 -13.82
N VAL A 155 -6.96 11.44 -13.62
CA VAL A 155 -7.54 10.18 -14.09
C VAL A 155 -8.75 10.47 -14.95
N LYS A 156 -8.76 9.92 -16.16
CA LYS A 156 -9.90 9.96 -17.05
C LYS A 156 -10.85 8.82 -16.71
N GLN A 157 -12.12 9.13 -16.48
CA GLN A 157 -13.12 8.10 -16.25
C GLN A 157 -13.41 7.33 -17.53
N CYS A 158 -13.29 6.02 -17.47
CA CYS A 158 -13.56 5.10 -18.57
C CYS A 158 -14.46 3.97 -18.10
N SER A 159 -15.38 3.53 -18.96
CA SER A 159 -16.30 2.43 -18.67
C SER A 159 -16.02 1.22 -19.57
N GLU A 160 -15.48 1.44 -20.77
CA GLU A 160 -15.16 0.37 -21.71
C GLU A 160 -13.89 -0.37 -21.27
N PRO A 161 -13.89 -1.71 -21.24
CA PRO A 161 -12.78 -2.50 -20.70
C PRO A 161 -11.42 -2.18 -21.33
N ALA A 162 -11.35 -2.05 -22.65
CA ALA A 162 -10.11 -1.74 -23.35
C ALA A 162 -9.58 -0.33 -23.01
N ALA A 163 -10.46 0.66 -22.93
CA ALA A 163 -10.11 2.02 -22.52
C ALA A 163 -9.67 2.08 -21.05
N VAL A 164 -10.30 1.29 -20.18
CA VAL A 164 -9.90 1.17 -18.77
C VAL A 164 -8.49 0.61 -18.65
N ASP A 165 -8.14 -0.46 -19.40
CA ASP A 165 -6.82 -1.07 -19.33
C ASP A 165 -5.72 -0.12 -19.82
N LEU A 166 -5.97 0.62 -20.90
CA LEU A 166 -5.05 1.62 -21.41
C LEU A 166 -4.83 2.76 -20.41
N GLU A 167 -5.91 3.29 -19.85
CA GLU A 167 -5.84 4.38 -18.88
C GLU A 167 -5.17 3.93 -17.57
N VAL A 168 -5.42 2.70 -17.12
CA VAL A 168 -4.75 2.11 -15.94
C VAL A 168 -3.24 2.03 -16.17
N ALA A 169 -2.81 1.61 -17.35
CA ALA A 169 -1.38 1.54 -17.68
C ALA A 169 -0.73 2.93 -17.66
N ARG A 170 -1.39 3.94 -18.25
CA ARG A 170 -0.94 5.34 -18.24
C ARG A 170 -0.82 5.89 -16.83
N VAL A 171 -1.90 5.82 -16.05
CA VAL A 171 -1.95 6.34 -14.68
C VAL A 171 -0.94 5.62 -13.79
N HIS A 172 -0.75 4.29 -13.96
CA HIS A 172 0.23 3.54 -13.19
C HIS A 172 1.68 3.98 -13.49
N ALA A 173 1.99 4.27 -14.76
CA ALA A 173 3.30 4.77 -15.15
C ALA A 173 3.56 6.17 -14.58
N GLU A 174 2.60 7.09 -14.68
CA GLU A 174 2.68 8.43 -14.12
C GLU A 174 2.77 8.41 -12.58
N TYR A 175 1.96 7.57 -11.91
CA TYR A 175 2.02 7.39 -10.47
C TYR A 175 3.42 6.95 -9.99
N LYS A 176 4.05 5.99 -10.68
CA LYS A 176 5.41 5.56 -10.35
C LYS A 176 6.43 6.66 -10.59
N ALA A 177 6.32 7.39 -11.68
CA ALA A 177 7.23 8.50 -12.00
C ALA A 177 7.14 9.62 -10.94
N GLU A 178 5.93 10.03 -10.58
CA GLU A 178 5.72 11.04 -9.53
C GLU A 178 6.20 10.56 -8.15
N LEU A 179 5.99 9.29 -7.80
CA LEU A 179 6.45 8.72 -6.55
C LEU A 179 7.99 8.65 -6.50
N GLN A 180 8.63 8.30 -7.62
CA GLN A 180 10.08 8.32 -7.76
C GLN A 180 10.63 9.75 -7.61
N ALA A 181 10.04 10.73 -8.29
CA ALA A 181 10.44 12.13 -8.19
C ALA A 181 10.27 12.67 -6.76
N LEU A 182 9.18 12.31 -6.10
CA LEU A 182 8.90 12.66 -4.71
C LEU A 182 9.95 12.10 -3.76
N PHE A 183 10.33 10.83 -3.93
CA PHE A 183 11.36 10.19 -3.14
C PHE A 183 12.72 10.85 -3.36
N GLU A 184 13.16 11.00 -4.61
CA GLU A 184 14.48 11.55 -4.95
C GLU A 184 14.67 12.99 -4.46
N SER A 185 13.61 13.82 -4.55
CA SER A 185 13.67 15.22 -4.10
C SER A 185 13.78 15.38 -2.58
N ASN A 186 13.29 14.40 -1.81
CA ASN A 186 13.21 14.51 -0.35
C ASN A 186 14.18 13.58 0.40
N LYS A 187 14.71 12.53 -0.22
CA LYS A 187 15.52 11.50 0.44
C LYS A 187 16.72 12.04 1.22
N LYS A 188 17.42 13.05 0.71
CA LYS A 188 18.58 13.65 1.37
C LYS A 188 18.20 14.33 2.69
N GLN A 189 17.07 15.02 2.70
CA GLN A 189 16.57 15.75 3.88
C GLN A 189 16.19 14.80 5.02
N PHE A 190 15.70 13.59 4.70
CA PHE A 190 15.19 12.65 5.69
C PHE A 190 16.10 11.46 5.97
N GLY A 191 17.40 11.55 5.61
CA GLY A 191 18.39 10.53 5.95
C GLY A 191 18.39 9.28 5.07
N TYR A 192 17.80 9.38 3.87
CA TYR A 192 17.74 8.30 2.88
C TYR A 192 18.65 8.55 1.68
N ALA A 193 19.72 9.36 1.86
CA ALA A 193 20.58 9.81 0.75
C ALA A 193 21.14 8.64 -0.10
N ASP A 194 21.56 7.56 0.57
CA ASP A 194 22.17 6.39 -0.07
C ASP A 194 21.16 5.35 -0.53
N ARG A 195 19.89 5.49 -0.13
CA ARG A 195 18.83 4.54 -0.50
C ARG A 195 18.25 4.84 -1.89
N LYS A 196 17.87 3.76 -2.58
CA LYS A 196 17.22 3.82 -3.90
C LYS A 196 15.79 3.28 -3.79
N LEU A 197 14.87 3.94 -4.48
CA LEU A 197 13.51 3.44 -4.61
C LEU A 197 13.43 2.47 -5.79
N VAL A 198 13.02 1.24 -5.53
CA VAL A 198 12.90 0.16 -6.52
C VAL A 198 11.47 -0.34 -6.59
N PHE A 199 10.87 -0.27 -7.77
CA PHE A 199 9.55 -0.85 -8.00
C PHE A 199 9.69 -2.33 -8.37
N VAL A 200 9.15 -3.19 -7.50
CA VAL A 200 9.11 -4.64 -7.76
C VAL A 200 7.93 -4.93 -8.66
N CYS A 201 8.20 -5.41 -9.88
CA CYS A 201 7.16 -5.85 -10.80
C CYS A 201 6.44 -7.09 -10.23
N GLU A 202 5.13 -7.10 -10.26
CA GLU A 202 4.34 -8.30 -10.06
C GLU A 202 4.62 -9.24 -11.24
N GLN A 203 5.35 -10.34 -11.01
CA GLN A 203 5.30 -11.44 -11.96
C GLN A 203 3.83 -11.87 -12.00
N ALA A 204 3.22 -11.75 -13.17
CA ALA A 204 1.85 -12.19 -13.41
C ALA A 204 1.75 -13.66 -12.95
N GLY A 205 1.24 -13.85 -11.74
CA GLY A 205 0.87 -15.16 -11.26
C GLY A 205 -0.26 -15.62 -12.18
N THR A 206 0.06 -16.49 -13.07
CA THR A 206 -0.84 -17.27 -13.92
C THR A 206 -1.82 -17.98 -13.00
N GLY A 207 -2.86 -17.28 -12.61
CA GLY A 207 -4.04 -17.85 -11.97
C GLY A 207 -4.94 -18.45 -13.06
N GLU A 208 -4.42 -19.43 -13.76
CA GLU A 208 -5.22 -20.32 -14.57
C GLU A 208 -6.13 -21.11 -13.62
N ARG A 209 -7.29 -20.53 -13.36
CA ARG A 209 -8.44 -21.27 -12.86
C ARG A 209 -8.82 -22.27 -13.95
N THR A 210 -8.21 -23.44 -13.94
CA THR A 210 -8.76 -24.61 -14.61
C THR A 210 -10.16 -24.85 -14.04
N LYS A 211 -11.16 -24.39 -14.78
CA LYS A 211 -12.53 -24.88 -14.68
C LYS A 211 -12.46 -26.36 -15.04
N LYS A 212 -12.33 -27.24 -14.06
CA LYS A 212 -12.71 -28.64 -14.25
C LYS A 212 -14.21 -28.65 -14.52
N ALA A 213 -14.56 -28.77 -15.79
CA ALA A 213 -15.87 -29.16 -16.23
C ALA A 213 -16.19 -30.49 -15.57
N LYS A 214 -17.23 -30.55 -14.75
CA LYS A 214 -17.95 -31.77 -14.44
C LYS A 214 -18.77 -32.07 -15.67
N ALA A 215 -18.30 -32.98 -16.50
CA ALA A 215 -19.10 -33.74 -17.44
C ALA A 215 -19.24 -35.16 -16.86
N ALA A 216 -20.45 -35.62 -16.92
CA ALA A 216 -21.06 -36.92 -16.65
C ALA A 216 -21.71 -37.08 -15.29
#